data_b2037e3fdb64425edf28294da26521a5
#
_entry.id   b2037e3fdb64425edf28294da26521a5
#
_cell.length_a   1.000
_cell.length_b   1.000
_cell.length_c   1.000
_cell.angle_alpha   90.00
_cell.angle_beta   90.00
_cell.angle_gamma   90.00
#
_symmetry.space_group_name_H-M   'P 1'
#
loop_
_entity.id
_entity.type
_entity.pdbx_description
1 polymer ?
#
loop_
_entity_poly.entity_id
_entity_poly.type
_entity_poly.pdbx_seq_one_letter_code
_entity_poly.pdbx_strand_id
1 'polypeptide(L)'
;MFNDKYCLTLAVLNGEKTMTRRVLRDNVPLGNWDETIKHLPYKVGDIIAIAQPYKDIIESLPMYSNAILDEVGMPRKEFQAGWTNKMFVRPDLMPHHIRITDVKVERLQDISKEDCLKEGIISLESLSIIGEDAYFFAVKRKVRQMYDNILKFFSSPQRAYADLIDKISGKGTWKRNPWVVAYSFELLIKNENISTI
;
A
#
# COMPACT_ATOMS: atom_id res chain seq x y z
N MET A 1 -4.35 -3.45 4.89
CA MET A 1 -4.57 -3.79 3.46
C MET A 1 -4.34 -2.57 2.60
N PHE A 2 -3.67 -2.73 1.46
CA PHE A 2 -3.52 -1.70 0.43
C PHE A 2 -4.70 -1.76 -0.56
N ASN A 3 -5.02 -0.64 -1.23
CA ASN A 3 -6.20 -0.55 -2.09
C ASN A 3 -5.86 -0.96 -3.54
N ASP A 4 -6.45 -2.06 -4.02
CA ASP A 4 -6.17 -2.59 -5.37
C ASP A 4 -6.78 -1.75 -6.50
N LYS A 5 -7.87 -1.04 -6.22
CA LYS A 5 -8.50 -0.14 -7.20
C LYS A 5 -7.53 0.96 -7.66
N TYR A 6 -6.60 1.35 -6.79
CA TYR A 6 -5.57 2.35 -7.08
C TYR A 6 -4.18 1.72 -7.22
N CYS A 7 -4.11 0.43 -7.48
CA CYS A 7 -2.88 -0.33 -7.70
C CYS A 7 -1.87 -0.26 -6.54
N LEU A 8 -2.31 0.08 -5.32
CA LEU A 8 -1.39 0.30 -4.21
C LEU A 8 -0.73 -0.99 -3.71
N THR A 9 -1.39 -2.15 -3.83
CA THR A 9 -0.75 -3.44 -3.53
C THR A 9 0.37 -3.70 -4.52
N LEU A 10 0.12 -3.50 -5.82
CA LEU A 10 1.15 -3.67 -6.85
C LEU A 10 2.31 -2.70 -6.66
N ALA A 11 2.03 -1.44 -6.31
CA ALA A 11 3.06 -0.44 -6.02
C ALA A 11 3.97 -0.85 -4.84
N VAL A 12 3.42 -1.51 -3.81
CA VAL A 12 4.23 -2.08 -2.72
C VAL A 12 5.09 -3.24 -3.22
N LEU A 13 4.51 -4.15 -3.99
CA LEU A 13 5.24 -5.32 -4.52
C LEU A 13 6.37 -4.94 -5.48
N ASN A 14 6.21 -3.81 -6.19
CA ASN A 14 7.25 -3.26 -7.08
C ASN A 14 8.25 -2.36 -6.35
N GLY A 15 8.10 -2.12 -5.04
CA GLY A 15 8.95 -1.19 -4.30
C GLY A 15 8.67 0.30 -4.56
N GLU A 16 7.66 0.61 -5.36
CA GLU A 16 7.25 2.00 -5.69
C GLU A 16 6.58 2.70 -4.51
N LYS A 17 5.91 1.93 -3.63
CA LYS A 17 5.28 2.43 -2.42
C LYS A 17 5.97 1.85 -1.19
N THR A 18 6.56 2.74 -0.39
CA THR A 18 7.33 2.42 0.82
C THR A 18 6.82 3.13 2.08
N MET A 19 5.70 3.83 1.97
CA MET A 19 5.06 4.52 3.09
C MET A 19 3.54 4.39 3.03
N THR A 20 2.87 4.43 4.18
CA THR A 20 1.40 4.50 4.24
C THR A 20 0.94 5.31 5.44
N ARG A 21 -0.03 6.21 5.21
CA ARG A 21 -0.69 6.98 6.27
C ARG A 21 -2.04 6.39 6.61
N ARG A 22 -2.35 6.38 7.90
CA ARG A 22 -3.65 5.96 8.44
C ARG A 22 -4.18 7.05 9.36
N VAL A 23 -5.44 7.41 9.17
CA VAL A 23 -6.11 8.35 10.10
C VAL A 23 -6.11 7.75 11.50
N LEU A 24 -5.64 8.51 12.47
CA LEU A 24 -5.67 8.10 13.86
C LEU A 24 -7.11 8.08 14.38
N ARG A 25 -7.36 7.18 15.31
CA ARG A 25 -8.62 7.17 16.06
C ARG A 25 -8.62 8.30 17.08
N ASP A 26 -9.78 8.84 17.39
CA ASP A 26 -9.94 9.99 18.31
C ASP A 26 -9.45 9.70 19.73
N ASN A 27 -9.38 8.43 20.12
CA ASN A 27 -8.93 7.99 21.45
C ASN A 27 -7.41 7.80 21.58
N VAL A 28 -6.63 8.07 20.54
CA VAL A 28 -5.16 8.00 20.61
C VAL A 28 -4.65 9.27 21.29
N PRO A 29 -3.93 9.17 22.42
CA PRO A 29 -3.40 10.34 23.09
C PRO A 29 -2.31 11.00 22.23
N LEU A 30 -2.34 12.33 22.16
CA LEU A 30 -1.36 13.14 21.46
C LEU A 30 -0.60 14.00 22.46
N GLY A 31 0.67 14.26 22.19
CA GLY A 31 1.51 15.12 23.07
C GLY A 31 2.53 14.37 23.93
N ASN A 32 2.36 13.06 24.10
CA ASN A 32 3.38 12.19 24.70
C ASN A 32 3.62 10.99 23.77
N TRP A 33 4.80 10.91 23.17
CA TRP A 33 5.15 9.86 22.22
C TRP A 33 5.06 8.46 22.81
N ASP A 34 5.55 8.27 24.03
CA ASP A 34 5.56 6.95 24.69
C ASP A 34 4.14 6.42 24.94
N GLU A 35 3.20 7.32 25.21
CA GLU A 35 1.79 6.94 25.32
C GLU A 35 1.16 6.76 23.95
N THR A 36 1.42 7.64 23.00
CA THR A 36 0.88 7.53 21.64
C THR A 36 1.23 6.18 21.01
N ILE A 37 2.51 5.76 21.07
CA ILE A 37 2.99 4.53 20.42
C ILE A 37 2.33 3.27 20.98
N LYS A 38 1.90 3.26 22.22
CA LYS A 38 1.19 2.12 22.84
C LYS A 38 -0.18 1.87 22.18
N HIS A 39 -0.79 2.91 21.63
CA HIS A 39 -2.10 2.86 20.97
C HIS A 39 -2.01 2.64 19.47
N LEU A 40 -0.80 2.64 18.89
CA LEU A 40 -0.62 2.39 17.47
C LEU A 40 -0.68 0.88 17.17
N PRO A 41 -1.32 0.50 16.05
CA PRO A 41 -1.46 -0.92 15.67
C PRO A 41 -0.15 -1.60 15.27
N TYR A 42 0.85 -0.81 14.86
CA TYR A 42 2.15 -1.33 14.43
C TYR A 42 3.30 -0.50 15.00
N LYS A 43 4.43 -1.17 15.22
CA LYS A 43 5.68 -0.59 15.75
C LYS A 43 6.83 -0.83 14.78
N VAL A 44 7.92 -0.08 14.97
CA VAL A 44 9.17 -0.33 14.25
C VAL A 44 9.65 -1.77 14.51
N GLY A 45 10.02 -2.48 13.46
CA GLY A 45 10.43 -3.87 13.48
C GLY A 45 9.32 -4.89 13.21
N ASP A 46 8.04 -4.50 13.31
CA ASP A 46 6.93 -5.40 13.03
C ASP A 46 6.96 -5.88 11.58
N ILE A 47 6.75 -7.19 11.40
CA ILE A 47 6.63 -7.84 10.10
C ILE A 47 5.14 -8.08 9.81
N ILE A 48 4.66 -7.57 8.69
CA ILE A 48 3.26 -7.56 8.33
C ILE A 48 3.07 -8.20 6.96
N ALA A 49 2.18 -9.19 6.88
CA ALA A 49 1.81 -9.84 5.63
C ALA A 49 1.03 -8.88 4.71
N ILE A 50 1.37 -8.87 3.43
CA ILE A 50 0.65 -8.14 2.39
C ILE A 50 -0.53 -8.98 1.95
N ALA A 51 -1.75 -8.59 2.37
CA ALA A 51 -2.96 -9.29 1.98
C ALA A 51 -3.18 -9.22 0.46
N GLN A 52 -3.26 -10.38 -0.18
CA GLN A 52 -3.55 -10.59 -1.60
C GLN A 52 -4.68 -11.63 -1.74
N PRO A 53 -5.58 -11.50 -2.73
CA PRO A 53 -6.53 -12.59 -3.03
C PRO A 53 -5.78 -13.88 -3.37
N TYR A 54 -6.24 -15.01 -2.92
CA TYR A 54 -5.61 -16.31 -3.23
C TYR A 54 -5.52 -16.56 -4.74
N LYS A 55 -6.53 -16.13 -5.50
CA LYS A 55 -6.51 -16.20 -6.97
C LYS A 55 -5.26 -15.50 -7.55
N ASP A 56 -4.99 -14.27 -7.13
CA ASP A 56 -3.87 -13.48 -7.66
C ASP A 56 -2.52 -14.13 -7.30
N ILE A 57 -2.41 -14.73 -6.11
CA ILE A 57 -1.20 -15.47 -5.70
C ILE A 57 -0.99 -16.69 -6.59
N ILE A 58 -2.03 -17.50 -6.78
CA ILE A 58 -1.95 -18.75 -7.57
C ILE A 58 -1.63 -18.44 -9.03
N GLU A 59 -2.28 -17.42 -9.62
CA GLU A 59 -2.03 -17.02 -11.02
C GLU A 59 -0.60 -16.46 -11.23
N SER A 60 0.04 -15.95 -10.17
CA SER A 60 1.42 -15.42 -10.24
C SER A 60 2.49 -16.49 -10.08
N LEU A 61 2.14 -17.72 -9.67
CA LEU A 61 3.09 -18.79 -9.42
C LEU A 61 3.39 -19.60 -10.69
N PRO A 62 4.63 -20.08 -10.88
CA PRO A 62 4.96 -21.01 -11.94
C PRO A 62 4.09 -22.28 -11.85
N MET A 63 3.79 -22.88 -13.00
CA MET A 63 2.91 -24.08 -13.12
C MET A 63 3.35 -25.26 -12.24
N TYR A 64 4.60 -25.33 -11.86
CA TYR A 64 5.18 -26.39 -11.01
C TYR A 64 4.92 -26.21 -9.50
N SER A 65 4.36 -25.07 -9.07
CA SER A 65 4.16 -24.75 -7.64
C SER A 65 2.87 -25.34 -7.06
N ASN A 66 2.11 -26.10 -7.86
CA ASN A 66 0.83 -26.66 -7.43
C ASN A 66 0.94 -27.62 -6.24
N ALA A 67 1.99 -28.46 -6.18
CA ALA A 67 2.22 -29.36 -5.06
C ALA A 67 2.50 -28.61 -3.75
N ILE A 68 3.29 -27.52 -3.81
CA ILE A 68 3.60 -26.69 -2.65
C ILE A 68 2.33 -26.02 -2.09
N LEU A 69 1.41 -25.61 -2.97
CA LEU A 69 0.15 -24.99 -2.54
C LEU A 69 -0.75 -25.99 -1.81
N ASP A 70 -0.72 -27.26 -2.19
CA ASP A 70 -1.47 -28.32 -1.50
C ASP A 70 -0.89 -28.59 -0.11
N GLU A 71 0.45 -28.62 0.05
CA GLU A 71 1.12 -28.82 1.31
C GLU A 71 0.83 -27.69 2.33
N VAL A 72 0.78 -26.43 1.89
CA VAL A 72 0.46 -25.30 2.77
C VAL A 72 -1.05 -25.08 2.97
N GLY A 73 -1.90 -25.88 2.31
CA GLY A 73 -3.35 -25.80 2.44
C GLY A 73 -3.96 -24.52 1.86
N MET A 74 -3.37 -23.96 0.79
CA MET A 74 -3.91 -22.76 0.17
C MET A 74 -5.25 -23.04 -0.53
N PRO A 75 -6.29 -22.23 -0.26
CA PRO A 75 -7.59 -22.43 -0.88
C PRO A 75 -7.54 -22.27 -2.41
N ARG A 76 -8.16 -23.19 -3.13
CA ARG A 76 -8.21 -23.19 -4.62
C ARG A 76 -9.61 -23.08 -5.21
N LYS A 77 -10.64 -23.00 -4.39
CA LYS A 77 -12.04 -23.00 -4.85
C LYS A 77 -12.53 -21.57 -5.04
N GLU A 78 -13.13 -21.30 -6.18
CA GLU A 78 -13.64 -19.98 -6.58
C GLU A 78 -14.61 -19.34 -5.58
N PHE A 79 -15.35 -20.14 -4.83
CA PHE A 79 -16.32 -19.66 -3.84
C PHE A 79 -15.80 -19.66 -2.41
N GLN A 80 -14.50 -19.83 -2.21
CA GLN A 80 -13.90 -19.82 -0.88
C GLN A 80 -13.63 -18.38 -0.43
N ALA A 81 -13.80 -18.13 0.88
CA ALA A 81 -13.41 -16.87 1.49
C ALA A 81 -11.93 -16.58 1.21
N GLY A 82 -11.63 -15.37 0.76
CA GLY A 82 -10.27 -14.98 0.36
C GLY A 82 -9.94 -15.24 -1.11
N TRP A 83 -10.77 -15.94 -1.89
CA TRP A 83 -10.47 -16.23 -3.29
C TRP A 83 -10.30 -14.97 -4.15
N THR A 84 -11.30 -14.10 -4.20
CA THR A 84 -11.27 -12.82 -4.91
C THR A 84 -11.24 -11.60 -4.00
N ASN A 85 -11.38 -11.83 -2.68
CA ASN A 85 -11.48 -10.78 -1.67
C ASN A 85 -10.45 -10.99 -0.57
N LYS A 86 -9.48 -10.14 -0.50
CA LYS A 86 -8.39 -10.21 0.47
C LYS A 86 -8.76 -9.90 1.94
N MET A 87 -10.03 -9.63 2.25
CA MET A 87 -10.46 -9.42 3.63
C MET A 87 -10.40 -10.69 4.50
N PHE A 88 -10.48 -11.86 3.87
CA PHE A 88 -10.56 -13.15 4.56
C PHE A 88 -9.36 -14.05 4.30
N VAL A 89 -8.25 -13.49 3.81
CA VAL A 89 -7.03 -14.25 3.60
C VAL A 89 -6.29 -14.47 4.92
N ARG A 90 -5.63 -15.61 5.03
CA ARG A 90 -4.78 -15.96 6.17
C ARG A 90 -3.41 -15.33 5.98
N PRO A 91 -2.88 -14.60 6.99
CA PRO A 91 -1.57 -13.95 6.90
C PRO A 91 -0.40 -14.92 6.67
N ASP A 92 -0.47 -16.13 7.26
CA ASP A 92 0.53 -17.18 7.14
C ASP A 92 0.65 -17.76 5.73
N LEU A 93 -0.38 -17.60 4.90
CA LEU A 93 -0.37 -18.01 3.48
C LEU A 93 0.09 -16.90 2.53
N MET A 94 0.38 -15.71 3.01
CA MET A 94 0.80 -14.60 2.16
C MET A 94 2.28 -14.70 1.81
N PRO A 95 2.64 -14.66 0.52
CA PRO A 95 4.03 -14.81 0.08
C PRO A 95 4.89 -13.57 0.35
N HIS A 96 4.26 -12.40 0.51
CA HIS A 96 4.97 -11.14 0.62
C HIS A 96 4.71 -10.47 1.97
N HIS A 97 5.76 -9.91 2.55
CA HIS A 97 5.73 -9.22 3.84
C HIS A 97 6.45 -7.88 3.74
N ILE A 98 6.07 -6.96 4.59
CA ILE A 98 6.80 -5.70 4.82
C ILE A 98 7.30 -5.66 6.26
N ARG A 99 8.43 -4.99 6.48
CA ARG A 99 8.92 -4.64 7.82
C ARG A 99 8.72 -3.14 8.02
N ILE A 100 8.13 -2.75 9.16
CA ILE A 100 8.02 -1.34 9.54
C ILE A 100 9.42 -0.83 9.94
N THR A 101 9.86 0.22 9.27
CA THR A 101 11.19 0.82 9.48
C THR A 101 11.13 2.13 10.25
N ASP A 102 10.00 2.86 10.15
CA ASP A 102 9.80 4.11 10.89
C ASP A 102 8.31 4.36 11.13
N VAL A 103 8.01 5.09 12.20
CA VAL A 103 6.64 5.48 12.60
C VAL A 103 6.64 6.92 13.06
N LYS A 104 5.81 7.77 12.45
CA LYS A 104 5.60 9.16 12.87
C LYS A 104 4.13 9.52 12.92
N VAL A 105 3.77 10.48 13.77
CA VAL A 105 2.43 11.05 13.85
C VAL A 105 2.50 12.51 13.45
N GLU A 106 1.65 12.90 12.51
CA GLU A 106 1.63 14.24 11.93
C GLU A 106 0.22 14.63 11.47
N ARG A 107 0.00 15.88 11.11
CA ARG A 107 -1.21 16.26 10.37
C ARG A 107 -1.12 15.74 8.93
N LEU A 108 -2.26 15.36 8.39
CA LEU A 108 -2.33 14.78 7.04
C LEU A 108 -1.72 15.70 5.96
N GLN A 109 -1.93 17.02 6.08
CA GLN A 109 -1.44 18.00 5.12
C GLN A 109 0.03 18.38 5.30
N ASP A 110 0.69 17.95 6.38
CA ASP A 110 2.12 18.15 6.60
C ASP A 110 2.99 17.19 5.77
N ILE A 111 2.34 16.36 4.94
CA ILE A 111 3.04 15.42 4.04
C ILE A 111 3.98 16.16 3.08
N SER A 112 5.24 15.75 3.04
CA SER A 112 6.23 16.28 2.08
C SER A 112 5.96 15.80 0.65
N LYS A 113 6.62 16.43 -0.32
CA LYS A 113 6.55 16.01 -1.73
C LYS A 113 7.12 14.59 -1.90
N GLU A 114 8.24 14.32 -1.26
CA GLU A 114 8.95 13.04 -1.26
C GLU A 114 8.08 11.95 -0.65
N ASP A 115 7.39 12.24 0.45
CA ASP A 115 6.50 11.28 1.08
C ASP A 115 5.25 10.98 0.24
N CYS A 116 4.77 11.93 -0.55
CA CYS A 116 3.70 11.67 -1.51
C CYS A 116 4.12 10.59 -2.54
N LEU A 117 5.36 10.65 -3.03
CA LEU A 117 5.89 9.65 -3.94
C LEU A 117 6.00 8.28 -3.25
N LYS A 118 6.49 8.24 -2.00
CA LYS A 118 6.53 7.01 -1.19
C LYS A 118 5.14 6.43 -0.89
N GLU A 119 4.09 7.23 -0.96
CA GLU A 119 2.69 6.77 -0.84
C GLU A 119 2.16 6.13 -2.14
N GLY A 120 2.95 6.11 -3.22
CA GLY A 120 2.61 5.52 -4.51
C GLY A 120 2.06 6.53 -5.54
N ILE A 121 2.27 7.81 -5.34
CA ILE A 121 2.08 8.83 -6.37
C ILE A 121 3.24 8.72 -7.36
N ILE A 122 2.92 8.74 -8.65
CA ILE A 122 3.91 8.61 -9.72
C ILE A 122 4.34 10.00 -10.16
N SER A 123 5.65 10.21 -10.29
CA SER A 123 6.23 11.35 -10.98
C SER A 123 6.47 10.96 -12.44
N LEU A 124 5.98 11.75 -13.36
CA LEU A 124 6.19 11.61 -14.79
C LEU A 124 6.89 12.86 -15.28
N GLU A 125 8.09 12.68 -15.82
CA GLU A 125 8.75 13.74 -16.56
C GLU A 125 7.97 13.99 -17.86
N SER A 126 7.64 15.25 -18.12
CA SER A 126 7.07 15.62 -19.41
C SER A 126 8.10 15.33 -20.50
N LEU A 127 7.73 14.49 -21.47
CA LEU A 127 8.42 14.48 -22.73
C LEU A 127 8.34 15.90 -23.29
N SER A 128 9.48 16.53 -23.48
CA SER A 128 9.67 17.95 -23.91
C SER A 128 9.04 18.24 -25.27
N ILE A 129 7.73 18.23 -25.40
CA ILE A 129 7.02 18.65 -26.60
C ILE A 129 6.76 20.17 -26.59
N ILE A 130 6.94 20.87 -25.45
CA ILE A 130 6.59 22.27 -25.27
C ILE A 130 7.73 23.09 -24.61
N GLY A 131 8.97 22.64 -24.61
CA GLY A 131 10.11 23.51 -24.25
C GLY A 131 10.22 23.96 -22.79
N GLU A 132 9.37 23.50 -21.89
CA GLU A 132 9.50 23.69 -20.43
C GLU A 132 9.46 22.34 -19.74
N ASP A 133 10.35 22.12 -18.75
CA ASP A 133 10.37 20.93 -17.90
C ASP A 133 9.12 20.89 -17.01
N ALA A 134 8.01 20.41 -17.55
CA ALA A 134 6.77 20.23 -16.81
C ALA A 134 6.74 18.84 -16.19
N TYR A 135 6.74 18.76 -14.86
CA TYR A 135 6.52 17.53 -14.12
C TYR A 135 5.03 17.32 -13.87
N PHE A 136 4.54 16.15 -14.23
CA PHE A 136 3.19 15.71 -13.90
C PHE A 136 3.22 14.61 -12.84
N PHE A 137 2.25 14.65 -11.94
CA PHE A 137 2.07 13.64 -10.91
C PHE A 137 0.78 12.89 -11.17
N ALA A 138 0.80 11.58 -10.98
CA ALA A 138 -0.33 10.74 -11.38
C ALA A 138 -0.73 9.72 -10.31
N VAL A 139 -2.03 9.42 -10.29
CA VAL A 139 -2.61 8.30 -9.54
C VAL A 139 -3.05 7.22 -10.53
N LYS A 140 -2.53 6.00 -10.37
CA LYS A 140 -2.98 4.83 -11.13
C LYS A 140 -4.37 4.39 -10.66
N ARG A 141 -5.21 3.96 -11.59
CA ARG A 141 -6.48 3.32 -11.29
C ARG A 141 -6.68 2.10 -12.18
N LYS A 142 -6.93 0.93 -11.57
CA LYS A 142 -7.26 -0.30 -12.30
C LYS A 142 -8.64 -0.18 -12.98
N VAL A 143 -8.74 -0.55 -14.24
CA VAL A 143 -9.99 -0.60 -15.01
C VAL A 143 -10.31 -2.04 -15.35
N ARG A 144 -11.56 -2.46 -15.15
CA ARG A 144 -12.00 -3.87 -15.23
C ARG A 144 -11.78 -4.59 -16.57
N GLN A 145 -11.58 -3.85 -17.68
CA GLN A 145 -11.54 -4.40 -19.04
C GLN A 145 -10.32 -4.01 -19.86
N MET A 146 -9.37 -3.28 -19.31
CA MET A 146 -8.15 -2.89 -20.02
C MET A 146 -6.93 -3.29 -19.19
N TYR A 147 -5.92 -3.82 -19.86
CA TYR A 147 -4.61 -4.10 -19.27
C TYR A 147 -3.88 -2.81 -18.84
N ASP A 148 -4.33 -1.65 -19.34
CA ASP A 148 -3.75 -0.35 -19.03
C ASP A 148 -4.47 0.34 -17.87
N ASN A 149 -3.69 0.87 -16.94
CA ASN A 149 -4.20 1.66 -15.84
C ASN A 149 -4.50 3.08 -16.31
N ILE A 150 -5.69 3.60 -16.01
CA ILE A 150 -5.97 5.02 -16.24
C ILE A 150 -5.16 5.86 -15.26
N LEU A 151 -4.46 6.85 -15.80
CA LEU A 151 -3.73 7.86 -15.02
C LEU A 151 -4.59 9.13 -14.93
N LYS A 152 -4.69 9.68 -13.73
CA LYS A 152 -5.21 11.02 -13.50
C LYS A 152 -4.04 11.92 -13.12
N PHE A 153 -3.86 13.01 -13.88
CA PHE A 153 -2.71 13.90 -13.77
C PHE A 153 -2.99 15.10 -12.87
N PHE A 154 -1.94 15.55 -12.19
CA PHE A 154 -1.98 16.67 -11.25
C PHE A 154 -0.69 17.50 -11.39
N SER A 155 -0.80 18.79 -11.05
CA SER A 155 0.33 19.74 -11.09
C SER A 155 1.25 19.67 -9.86
N SER A 156 0.93 18.86 -8.84
CA SER A 156 1.79 18.64 -7.69
C SER A 156 1.51 17.29 -7.04
N PRO A 157 2.50 16.68 -6.36
CA PRO A 157 2.33 15.40 -5.69
C PRO A 157 1.31 15.50 -4.53
N GLN A 158 1.24 16.63 -3.81
CA GLN A 158 0.28 16.83 -2.75
C GLN A 158 -1.17 16.87 -3.29
N ARG A 159 -1.42 17.49 -4.45
CA ARG A 159 -2.75 17.46 -5.09
C ARG A 159 -3.14 16.05 -5.54
N ALA A 160 -2.19 15.29 -6.07
CA ALA A 160 -2.39 13.88 -6.43
C ALA A 160 -2.70 13.04 -5.18
N TYR A 161 -1.96 13.24 -4.10
CA TYR A 161 -2.19 12.54 -2.84
C TYR A 161 -3.52 12.94 -2.18
N ALA A 162 -3.91 14.23 -2.23
CA ALA A 162 -5.20 14.71 -1.74
C ALA A 162 -6.38 14.00 -2.43
N ASP A 163 -6.32 13.85 -3.77
CA ASP A 163 -7.32 13.11 -4.54
C ASP A 163 -7.33 11.62 -4.16
N LEU A 164 -6.17 11.02 -3.97
CA LEU A 164 -6.03 9.62 -3.57
C LEU A 164 -6.60 9.36 -2.17
N ILE A 165 -6.20 10.16 -1.17
CA ILE A 165 -6.63 9.96 0.22
C ILE A 165 -8.14 10.16 0.39
N ASP A 166 -8.74 11.12 -0.30
CA ASP A 166 -10.18 11.33 -0.30
C ASP A 166 -10.94 10.13 -0.90
N LYS A 167 -10.34 9.42 -1.83
CA LYS A 167 -10.93 8.21 -2.42
C LYS A 167 -10.78 6.95 -1.57
N ILE A 168 -9.70 6.81 -0.81
CA ILE A 168 -9.43 5.62 0.00
C ILE A 168 -9.93 5.74 1.44
N SER A 169 -9.97 6.97 1.99
CA SER A 169 -10.36 7.24 3.39
C SER A 169 -11.66 8.04 3.53
N GLY A 170 -12.32 8.33 2.39
CA GLY A 170 -13.58 9.06 2.32
C GLY A 170 -13.42 10.52 1.91
N LYS A 171 -14.41 10.99 1.15
CA LYS A 171 -14.44 12.37 0.62
C LYS A 171 -14.30 13.41 1.74
N GLY A 172 -13.45 14.40 1.52
CA GLY A 172 -13.19 15.50 2.45
C GLY A 172 -12.18 15.16 3.55
N THR A 173 -11.56 13.98 3.54
CA THR A 173 -10.50 13.62 4.49
C THR A 173 -9.32 14.59 4.40
N TRP A 174 -8.89 14.93 3.19
CA TRP A 174 -7.85 15.93 2.99
C TRP A 174 -8.20 17.29 3.62
N LYS A 175 -9.41 17.79 3.36
CA LYS A 175 -9.87 19.08 3.89
C LYS A 175 -9.95 19.11 5.41
N ARG A 176 -10.36 18.01 6.05
CA ARG A 176 -10.44 17.89 7.51
C ARG A 176 -9.07 17.90 8.19
N ASN A 177 -8.02 17.60 7.44
CA ASN A 177 -6.64 17.55 7.94
C ASN A 177 -6.49 16.79 9.26
N PRO A 178 -6.94 15.52 9.36
CA PRO A 178 -6.87 14.76 10.61
C PRO A 178 -5.42 14.47 10.99
N TRP A 179 -5.22 14.09 12.26
CA TRP A 179 -4.00 13.42 12.67
C TRP A 179 -3.90 12.06 12.02
N VAL A 180 -2.71 11.72 11.55
CA VAL A 180 -2.41 10.44 10.91
C VAL A 180 -1.16 9.84 11.52
N VAL A 181 -1.09 8.52 11.51
CA VAL A 181 0.17 7.80 11.68
C VAL A 181 0.71 7.44 10.30
N ALA A 182 1.94 7.83 10.04
CA ALA A 182 2.70 7.47 8.84
C ALA A 182 3.68 6.35 9.19
N TYR A 183 3.55 5.22 8.50
CA TYR A 183 4.43 4.06 8.59
C TYR A 183 5.33 4.04 7.37
N SER A 184 6.64 4.12 7.57
CA SER A 184 7.62 3.74 6.54
C SER A 184 7.87 2.24 6.64
N PHE A 185 8.10 1.59 5.50
CA PHE A 185 8.35 0.16 5.48
C PHE A 185 9.24 -0.24 4.28
N GLU A 186 9.85 -1.40 4.41
CA GLU A 186 10.56 -2.10 3.34
C GLU A 186 9.86 -3.40 2.97
N LEU A 187 9.91 -3.77 1.70
CA LEU A 187 9.44 -5.07 1.23
C LEU A 187 10.48 -6.14 1.58
N LEU A 188 10.05 -7.19 2.28
CA LEU A 188 10.89 -8.35 2.53
C LEU A 188 10.85 -9.27 1.32
N ILE A 189 11.98 -9.37 0.62
CA ILE A 189 12.18 -10.35 -0.43
C ILE A 189 12.45 -11.69 0.28
N LYS A 190 11.67 -12.71 -0.01
CA LYS A 190 11.96 -14.08 0.43
C LYS A 190 13.27 -14.52 -0.23
N ASN A 191 14.41 -14.29 0.42
CA ASN A 191 15.60 -15.06 0.13
C ASN A 191 15.30 -16.50 0.57
N GLU A 192 15.73 -17.49 -0.19
CA GLU A 192 15.48 -18.94 -0.02
C GLU A 192 15.94 -19.53 1.33
N ASN A 193 16.31 -18.71 2.30
CA ASN A 193 16.89 -19.07 3.60
C ASN A 193 16.06 -18.60 4.81
N ILE A 194 14.72 -18.53 4.74
CA ILE A 194 13.92 -18.53 5.97
C ILE A 194 13.52 -19.97 6.26
N SER A 195 14.52 -20.75 6.69
CA SER A 195 14.31 -21.93 7.50
C SER A 195 13.67 -21.46 8.81
N THR A 196 12.47 -21.91 9.05
CA THR A 196 11.87 -22.18 10.37
C THR A 196 12.09 -21.10 11.46
N ILE A 197 11.05 -20.32 11.72
CA ILE A 197 10.71 -19.96 13.11
C ILE A 197 9.31 -20.50 13.39
#